data_71559020ae5456214eae1fe35fac701c
#
_entry.id   71559020ae5456214eae1fe35fac701c
#
_cell.length_a   1.000
_cell.length_b   1.000
_cell.length_c   1.000
_cell.angle_alpha   90.00
_cell.angle_beta   90.00
_cell.angle_gamma   90.00
#
_symmetry.space_group_name_H-M   'P 1'
#
loop_
_entity.id
_entity.type
_entity.pdbx_description
1 polymer ?
#
loop_
_entity_poly.entity_id
_entity_poly.type
_entity_poly.pdbx_seq_one_letter_code
_entity_poly.pdbx_strand_id
1 'polypeptide(L)'
;MRGIAYMKIIDITRELFSAEVFPGDPRPEANRIMSISNDAVCNLTSVSMCVHNATHIDAPFHFIDIGYGVDAIDLEKCYGKALVVECNDDSIDSGFITSKVPIGVKRLLVKGRATFTADGAEESVKRGMVLVGVENQSVAVAHDCQSAHKVLLESEVVILEGLKLDAVGEGEYTLCAFPLKMRDLDGSPCRAVLIQE
;
A
#
# COMPACT_ATOMS: atom_id res chain seq x y z
N MET A 1 19.44 34.95 0.90
CA MET A 1 18.65 34.26 1.94
C MET A 1 18.22 32.93 1.34
N ARG A 2 18.71 31.80 1.84
CA ARG A 2 18.20 30.47 1.43
C ARG A 2 16.81 30.34 2.09
N GLY A 3 15.75 30.30 1.30
CA GLY A 3 14.42 30.02 1.79
C GLY A 3 14.43 28.71 2.57
N ILE A 4 13.80 28.69 3.73
CA ILE A 4 13.56 27.45 4.48
C ILE A 4 12.62 26.64 3.57
N ALA A 5 13.12 25.55 2.99
CA ALA A 5 12.28 24.61 2.27
C ALA A 5 11.31 24.00 3.31
N TYR A 6 10.03 24.31 3.18
CA TYR A 6 9.00 23.69 4.02
C TYR A 6 8.77 22.27 3.50
N MET A 7 9.19 21.30 4.28
CA MET A 7 8.81 19.90 4.08
C MET A 7 7.29 19.75 4.20
N LYS A 8 6.63 19.32 3.14
CA LYS A 8 5.19 19.04 3.14
C LYS A 8 4.95 17.54 3.27
N ILE A 9 4.21 17.15 4.29
CA ILE A 9 3.72 15.76 4.44
C ILE A 9 2.32 15.68 3.85
N ILE A 10 2.11 14.74 2.92
CA ILE A 10 0.83 14.46 2.28
C ILE A 10 0.38 13.09 2.75
N ASP A 11 -0.72 13.03 3.47
CA ASP A 11 -1.33 11.79 3.92
C ASP A 11 -2.08 11.13 2.76
N ILE A 12 -1.63 9.94 2.38
CA ILE A 12 -2.21 9.13 1.30
C ILE A 12 -2.90 7.88 1.84
N THR A 13 -3.32 7.93 3.13
CA THR A 13 -3.99 6.83 3.82
C THR A 13 -5.50 6.98 3.75
N ARG A 14 -6.24 5.90 3.50
CA ARG A 14 -7.70 5.84 3.68
C ARG A 14 -8.03 5.65 5.16
N GLU A 15 -9.09 6.31 5.62
CA GLU A 15 -9.57 6.15 6.98
C GLU A 15 -10.19 4.75 7.14
N LEU A 16 -9.77 4.03 8.19
CA LEU A 16 -10.02 2.60 8.38
C LEU A 16 -11.50 2.22 8.42
N PHE A 17 -12.31 2.96 9.16
CA PHE A 17 -13.73 2.58 9.43
C PHE A 17 -14.68 3.04 8.32
N SER A 18 -14.29 4.01 7.49
CA SER A 18 -15.08 4.54 6.39
C SER A 18 -14.65 4.02 5.02
N ALA A 19 -13.48 3.38 4.92
CA ALA A 19 -13.04 2.77 3.68
C ALA A 19 -13.97 1.63 3.23
N GLU A 20 -14.06 1.43 1.92
CA GLU A 20 -14.67 0.22 1.39
C GLU A 20 -13.91 -1.00 1.90
N VAL A 21 -14.64 -2.08 2.17
CA VAL A 21 -14.07 -3.37 2.58
C VAL A 21 -14.15 -4.33 1.40
N PHE A 22 -13.09 -5.09 1.16
CA PHE A 22 -13.08 -6.08 0.09
C PHE A 22 -14.23 -7.08 0.27
N PRO A 23 -14.94 -7.47 -0.80
CA PRO A 23 -16.08 -8.37 -0.69
C PRO A 23 -15.72 -9.71 -0.04
N GLY A 24 -16.34 -9.98 1.11
CA GLY A 24 -16.09 -11.20 1.91
C GLY A 24 -15.25 -10.96 3.16
N ASP A 25 -14.53 -9.87 3.26
CA ASP A 25 -13.73 -9.55 4.43
C ASP A 25 -14.57 -9.02 5.60
N PRO A 26 -14.13 -9.24 6.85
CA PRO A 26 -14.78 -8.65 8.00
C PRO A 26 -14.55 -7.13 8.03
N ARG A 27 -15.62 -6.39 8.38
CA ARG A 27 -15.53 -4.94 8.58
C ARG A 27 -14.71 -4.64 9.84
N PRO A 28 -13.94 -3.53 9.83
CA PRO A 28 -13.28 -3.09 11.04
C PRO A 28 -14.30 -2.60 12.07
N GLU A 29 -14.10 -2.97 13.33
CA GLU A 29 -14.95 -2.60 14.45
C GLU A 29 -14.14 -1.98 15.59
N ALA A 30 -14.67 -0.91 16.16
CA ALA A 30 -14.11 -0.28 17.36
C ALA A 30 -15.06 -0.48 18.52
N ASN A 31 -14.57 -1.14 19.59
CA ASN A 31 -15.32 -1.34 20.83
C ASN A 31 -14.75 -0.47 21.94
N ARG A 32 -15.55 0.50 22.44
CA ARG A 32 -15.19 1.35 23.57
C ARG A 32 -15.34 0.57 24.88
N ILE A 33 -14.22 0.06 25.41
CA ILE A 33 -14.17 -0.77 26.65
C ILE A 33 -14.35 0.10 27.88
N MET A 34 -13.74 1.32 27.90
CA MET A 34 -13.84 2.28 28.99
C MET A 34 -14.10 3.67 28.44
N SER A 35 -14.87 4.48 29.16
CA SER A 35 -15.16 5.86 28.74
C SER A 35 -15.15 6.81 29.97
N ILE A 36 -14.44 7.92 29.84
CA ILE A 36 -14.44 8.99 30.84
C ILE A 36 -15.86 9.55 31.07
N SER A 37 -16.70 9.61 30.02
CA SER A 37 -18.10 10.03 30.15
C SER A 37 -18.96 9.07 30.98
N ASN A 38 -18.46 7.88 31.28
CA ASN A 38 -19.08 6.88 32.17
C ASN A 38 -18.21 6.63 33.42
N ASP A 39 -17.62 7.69 33.95
CA ASP A 39 -16.83 7.72 35.20
C ASP A 39 -15.58 6.82 35.21
N ALA A 40 -15.10 6.35 34.05
CA ALA A 40 -13.84 5.65 33.96
C ALA A 40 -12.65 6.62 34.02
N VAL A 41 -11.48 6.11 34.43
CA VAL A 41 -10.24 6.90 34.53
C VAL A 41 -9.66 7.30 33.16
N CYS A 42 -10.02 6.58 32.09
CA CYS A 42 -9.54 6.84 30.74
C CYS A 42 -10.54 6.36 29.67
N ASN A 43 -10.32 6.77 28.44
CA ASN A 43 -10.96 6.15 27.27
C ASN A 43 -10.08 5.00 26.78
N LEU A 44 -10.63 3.78 26.70
CA LEU A 44 -9.96 2.58 26.19
C LEU A 44 -10.80 1.98 25.08
N THR A 45 -10.19 1.72 23.94
CA THR A 45 -10.87 1.15 22.77
C THR A 45 -10.07 -0.02 22.24
N SER A 46 -10.72 -1.16 22.00
CA SER A 46 -10.18 -2.25 21.18
C SER A 46 -10.62 -2.08 19.73
N VAL A 47 -9.81 -2.58 18.80
CA VAL A 47 -10.11 -2.65 17.37
C VAL A 47 -9.98 -4.08 16.92
N SER A 48 -10.97 -4.56 16.15
CA SER A 48 -10.94 -5.81 15.41
C SER A 48 -11.05 -5.50 13.93
N MET A 49 -10.17 -6.10 13.11
CA MET A 49 -10.13 -5.80 11.68
C MET A 49 -9.42 -6.91 10.89
N CYS A 50 -9.70 -7.00 9.59
CA CYS A 50 -8.83 -7.68 8.65
C CYS A 50 -7.57 -6.85 8.43
N VAL A 51 -6.41 -7.49 8.31
CA VAL A 51 -5.13 -6.80 8.07
C VAL A 51 -5.07 -6.13 6.69
N HIS A 52 -5.98 -6.53 5.78
CA HIS A 52 -6.14 -5.97 4.43
C HIS A 52 -7.24 -4.89 4.34
N ASN A 53 -7.73 -4.35 5.47
CA ASN A 53 -8.66 -3.24 5.45
C ASN A 53 -7.96 -1.89 5.17
N ALA A 54 -8.59 -1.04 4.36
CA ALA A 54 -8.13 0.32 4.02
C ALA A 54 -6.72 0.35 3.39
N THR A 55 -5.83 1.24 3.83
CA THR A 55 -4.45 1.30 3.33
C THR A 55 -3.58 0.31 4.10
N HIS A 56 -3.00 -0.65 3.38
CA HIS A 56 -2.25 -1.76 3.97
C HIS A 56 -1.11 -2.23 3.08
N ILE A 57 -0.26 -3.07 3.64
CA ILE A 57 0.85 -3.76 2.97
C ILE A 57 0.59 -5.26 3.02
N ASP A 58 0.81 -5.93 1.88
CA ASP A 58 0.85 -7.39 1.81
C ASP A 58 2.26 -7.91 2.02
N ALA A 59 2.34 -9.01 2.78
CA ALA A 59 3.55 -9.80 2.93
C ALA A 59 3.51 -11.03 1.99
N PRO A 60 4.66 -11.65 1.67
CA PRO A 60 4.70 -12.86 0.86
C PRO A 60 3.76 -13.96 1.34
N PHE A 61 3.56 -14.11 2.66
CA PHE A 61 2.65 -15.10 3.23
C PHE A 61 1.19 -14.96 2.74
N HIS A 62 0.78 -13.80 2.23
CA HIS A 62 -0.59 -13.60 1.73
C HIS A 62 -0.96 -14.55 0.57
N PHE A 63 -0.07 -14.79 -0.37
CA PHE A 63 -0.30 -15.69 -1.53
C PHE A 63 0.68 -16.87 -1.61
N ILE A 64 1.66 -16.94 -0.72
CA ILE A 64 2.72 -17.96 -0.72
C ILE A 64 2.76 -18.64 0.64
N ASP A 65 2.31 -19.89 0.72
CA ASP A 65 2.16 -20.66 1.97
C ASP A 65 3.45 -20.74 2.81
N ILE A 66 4.60 -20.77 2.17
CA ILE A 66 5.92 -20.75 2.82
C ILE A 66 6.56 -19.35 2.82
N GLY A 67 5.81 -18.31 2.46
CA GLY A 67 6.25 -16.92 2.48
C GLY A 67 6.45 -16.42 3.93
N TYR A 68 7.32 -15.42 4.08
CA TYR A 68 7.47 -14.77 5.39
C TYR A 68 6.35 -13.75 5.65
N GLY A 69 6.07 -13.53 6.94
CA GLY A 69 5.07 -12.59 7.40
C GLY A 69 5.54 -11.14 7.36
N VAL A 70 4.61 -10.24 7.63
CA VAL A 70 4.82 -8.79 7.55
C VAL A 70 5.90 -8.26 8.48
N ASP A 71 6.17 -8.94 9.59
CA ASP A 71 7.20 -8.56 10.57
C ASP A 71 8.63 -8.79 10.08
N ALA A 72 8.79 -9.58 9.00
CA ALA A 72 10.07 -9.84 8.35
C ALA A 72 10.31 -9.00 7.08
N ILE A 73 9.37 -8.14 6.68
CA ILE A 73 9.58 -7.21 5.55
C ILE A 73 10.74 -6.28 5.86
N ASP A 74 11.66 -6.15 4.89
CA ASP A 74 12.73 -5.15 4.95
C ASP A 74 12.14 -3.74 4.85
N LEU A 75 12.28 -2.97 5.92
CA LEU A 75 11.72 -1.61 6.01
C LEU A 75 12.34 -0.63 5.00
N GLU A 76 13.54 -0.91 4.47
CA GLU A 76 14.12 -0.10 3.40
C GLU A 76 13.27 -0.15 2.12
N LYS A 77 12.51 -1.21 1.90
CA LYS A 77 11.54 -1.28 0.79
C LYS A 77 10.38 -0.29 0.97
N CYS A 78 9.99 -0.01 2.21
CA CYS A 78 8.83 0.82 2.58
C CYS A 78 9.15 2.32 2.73
N TYR A 79 10.40 2.72 2.54
CA TYR A 79 10.86 4.11 2.68
C TYR A 79 11.80 4.52 1.55
N GLY A 80 11.65 5.75 1.07
CA GLY A 80 12.55 6.39 0.13
C GLY A 80 11.86 6.92 -1.13
N LYS A 81 12.65 7.28 -2.16
CA LYS A 81 12.13 7.86 -3.40
C LYS A 81 11.08 6.95 -4.04
N ALA A 82 9.95 7.52 -4.36
CA ALA A 82 8.84 6.89 -5.05
C ALA A 82 8.34 7.78 -6.19
N LEU A 83 7.96 7.18 -7.28
CA LEU A 83 7.33 7.85 -8.41
C LEU A 83 5.80 7.65 -8.35
N VAL A 84 5.04 8.73 -8.43
CA VAL A 84 3.59 8.69 -8.64
C VAL A 84 3.31 8.90 -10.12
N VAL A 85 2.56 7.99 -10.73
CA VAL A 85 2.14 8.06 -12.14
C VAL A 85 0.63 7.83 -12.21
N GLU A 86 -0.06 8.59 -13.05
CA GLU A 86 -1.50 8.40 -13.28
C GLU A 86 -1.73 7.39 -14.41
N CYS A 87 -2.62 6.42 -14.14
CA CYS A 87 -3.11 5.47 -15.12
C CYS A 87 -4.60 5.70 -15.33
N ASN A 88 -4.96 6.13 -16.56
CA ASN A 88 -6.36 6.36 -16.95
C ASN A 88 -6.99 5.15 -17.63
N ASP A 89 -6.20 4.10 -17.87
CA ASP A 89 -6.66 2.82 -18.39
C ASP A 89 -7.10 1.89 -17.25
N ASP A 90 -7.69 0.75 -17.57
CA ASP A 90 -8.14 -0.24 -16.58
C ASP A 90 -6.98 -1.14 -16.10
N SER A 91 -5.84 -1.15 -16.81
CA SER A 91 -4.75 -2.07 -16.55
C SER A 91 -3.37 -1.41 -16.54
N ILE A 92 -2.52 -1.90 -15.65
CA ILE A 92 -1.09 -1.60 -15.55
C ILE A 92 -0.36 -2.80 -16.16
N ASP A 93 -0.20 -2.78 -17.47
CA ASP A 93 0.49 -3.82 -18.23
C ASP A 93 1.98 -3.49 -18.46
N SER A 94 2.70 -4.39 -19.13
CA SER A 94 4.12 -4.20 -19.46
C SER A 94 4.35 -2.98 -20.37
N GLY A 95 3.37 -2.66 -21.24
CA GLY A 95 3.40 -1.47 -22.10
C GLY A 95 3.29 -0.17 -21.28
N PHE A 96 2.39 -0.12 -20.30
CA PHE A 96 2.30 1.00 -19.37
C PHE A 96 3.63 1.19 -18.62
N ILE A 97 4.16 0.12 -18.02
CA ILE A 97 5.42 0.19 -17.27
C ILE A 97 6.57 0.67 -18.16
N THR A 98 6.67 0.15 -19.39
CA THR A 98 7.76 0.52 -20.30
C THR A 98 7.67 1.95 -20.81
N SER A 99 6.47 2.48 -21.00
CA SER A 99 6.28 3.81 -21.58
C SER A 99 6.22 4.94 -20.54
N LYS A 100 5.73 4.66 -19.33
CA LYS A 100 5.44 5.68 -18.30
C LYS A 100 6.45 5.72 -17.16
N VAL A 101 7.10 4.59 -16.86
CA VAL A 101 7.98 4.49 -15.70
C VAL A 101 9.45 4.51 -16.14
N PRO A 102 10.25 5.51 -15.72
CA PRO A 102 11.68 5.57 -16.02
C PRO A 102 12.46 4.36 -15.44
N ILE A 103 13.53 3.99 -16.11
CA ILE A 103 14.46 2.98 -15.60
C ILE A 103 15.07 3.45 -14.27
N GLY A 104 15.17 2.55 -13.30
CA GLY A 104 15.77 2.83 -11.99
C GLY A 104 14.76 3.25 -10.91
N VAL A 105 13.49 3.43 -11.26
CA VAL A 105 12.43 3.61 -10.26
C VAL A 105 12.34 2.36 -9.38
N LYS A 106 12.45 2.56 -8.06
CA LYS A 106 12.39 1.48 -7.07
C LYS A 106 11.02 1.32 -6.43
N ARG A 107 10.27 2.41 -6.31
CA ARG A 107 8.91 2.42 -5.74
C ARG A 107 7.99 3.15 -6.69
N LEU A 108 6.94 2.47 -7.12
CA LEU A 108 5.94 2.99 -8.04
C LEU A 108 4.59 3.06 -7.33
N LEU A 109 3.96 4.23 -7.34
CA LEU A 109 2.58 4.40 -6.90
C LEU A 109 1.73 4.80 -8.09
N VAL A 110 0.70 4.02 -8.37
CA VAL A 110 -0.19 4.27 -9.52
C VAL A 110 -1.49 4.89 -9.03
N LYS A 111 -1.72 6.12 -9.49
CA LYS A 111 -2.96 6.85 -9.27
C LYS A 111 -3.99 6.42 -10.31
N GLY A 112 -5.24 6.23 -9.88
CA GLY A 112 -6.35 5.77 -10.70
C GLY A 112 -6.85 4.39 -10.30
N ARG A 113 -7.77 3.83 -11.10
CA ARG A 113 -8.43 2.55 -10.81
C ARG A 113 -7.83 1.35 -11.54
N ALA A 114 -6.69 1.54 -12.18
CA ALA A 114 -6.00 0.47 -12.88
C ALA A 114 -5.49 -0.62 -11.91
N THR A 115 -5.45 -1.85 -12.39
CA THR A 115 -4.88 -3.00 -11.67
C THR A 115 -3.74 -3.61 -12.48
N PHE A 116 -2.78 -4.22 -11.80
CA PHE A 116 -1.68 -4.90 -12.48
C PHE A 116 -2.16 -6.15 -13.20
N THR A 117 -1.69 -6.30 -14.43
CA THR A 117 -1.69 -7.57 -15.14
C THR A 117 -0.45 -8.40 -14.75
N ALA A 118 -0.43 -9.69 -15.05
CA ALA A 118 0.75 -10.53 -14.78
C ALA A 118 2.02 -9.99 -15.46
N ASP A 119 1.93 -9.60 -16.75
CA ASP A 119 3.06 -9.07 -17.50
C ASP A 119 3.51 -7.67 -17.01
N GLY A 120 2.60 -6.85 -16.51
CA GLY A 120 2.94 -5.58 -15.82
C GLY A 120 3.70 -5.81 -14.51
N ALA A 121 3.29 -6.82 -13.75
CA ALA A 121 4.00 -7.25 -12.55
C ALA A 121 5.40 -7.80 -12.89
N GLU A 122 5.50 -8.68 -13.89
CA GLU A 122 6.78 -9.23 -14.39
C GLU A 122 7.75 -8.13 -14.86
N GLU A 123 7.26 -7.15 -15.62
CA GLU A 123 8.11 -6.04 -16.08
C GLU A 123 8.55 -5.16 -14.89
N SER A 124 7.71 -4.97 -13.86
CA SER A 124 8.07 -4.26 -12.64
C SER A 124 9.19 -4.96 -11.87
N VAL A 125 9.09 -6.28 -11.72
CA VAL A 125 10.13 -7.13 -11.12
C VAL A 125 11.43 -7.06 -11.92
N LYS A 126 11.35 -7.23 -13.24
CA LYS A 126 12.51 -7.16 -14.15
C LYS A 126 13.25 -5.83 -14.07
N ARG A 127 12.55 -4.73 -13.82
CA ARG A 127 13.14 -3.40 -13.61
C ARG A 127 13.70 -3.18 -12.21
N GLY A 128 13.55 -4.18 -11.34
CA GLY A 128 14.06 -4.16 -9.97
C GLY A 128 13.33 -3.20 -9.05
N MET A 129 12.01 -3.06 -9.24
CA MET A 129 11.16 -2.38 -8.28
C MET A 129 11.12 -3.18 -6.97
N VAL A 130 11.06 -2.49 -5.85
CA VAL A 130 10.99 -3.09 -4.52
C VAL A 130 9.64 -2.88 -3.85
N LEU A 131 8.84 -1.94 -4.38
CA LEU A 131 7.49 -1.67 -3.93
C LEU A 131 6.63 -1.17 -5.09
N VAL A 132 5.40 -1.66 -5.17
CA VAL A 132 4.33 -1.10 -6.01
C VAL A 132 3.13 -0.74 -5.14
N GLY A 133 2.43 0.34 -5.49
CA GLY A 133 1.25 0.78 -4.74
C GLY A 133 0.12 1.20 -5.67
N VAL A 134 -1.13 0.94 -5.24
CA VAL A 134 -2.36 1.26 -5.99
C VAL A 134 -3.43 1.89 -5.11
N GLU A 135 -4.37 2.61 -5.72
CA GLU A 135 -5.54 3.15 -5.02
C GLU A 135 -6.64 2.10 -4.79
N ASN A 136 -6.65 1.03 -5.57
CA ASN A 136 -7.59 -0.06 -5.42
C ASN A 136 -7.36 -0.84 -4.11
N GLN A 137 -8.39 -1.58 -3.69
CA GLN A 137 -8.30 -2.51 -2.55
C GLN A 137 -7.50 -3.77 -2.88
N SER A 138 -7.19 -3.98 -4.16
CA SER A 138 -6.36 -5.07 -4.64
C SER A 138 -5.50 -4.60 -5.81
N VAL A 139 -4.24 -5.01 -5.82
CA VAL A 139 -3.30 -4.76 -6.92
C VAL A 139 -3.74 -5.45 -8.22
N ALA A 140 -4.59 -6.46 -8.13
CA ALA A 140 -5.07 -7.26 -9.25
C ALA A 140 -6.61 -7.30 -9.33
N VAL A 141 -7.14 -7.69 -10.49
CA VAL A 141 -8.59 -7.86 -10.68
C VAL A 141 -9.13 -9.08 -9.92
N ALA A 142 -10.35 -8.98 -9.41
CA ALA A 142 -10.94 -10.03 -8.56
C ALA A 142 -11.04 -11.42 -9.22
N HIS A 143 -11.22 -11.50 -10.56
CA HIS A 143 -11.32 -12.78 -11.27
C HIS A 143 -9.95 -13.42 -11.55
N ASP A 144 -8.85 -12.68 -11.40
CA ASP A 144 -7.47 -13.15 -11.52
C ASP A 144 -6.58 -12.45 -10.48
N CYS A 145 -6.99 -12.53 -9.21
CA CYS A 145 -6.25 -11.89 -8.13
C CYS A 145 -4.88 -12.56 -7.87
N GLN A 146 -4.69 -13.81 -8.28
CA GLN A 146 -3.47 -14.57 -7.98
C GLN A 146 -2.26 -14.18 -8.84
N SER A 147 -2.45 -13.90 -10.13
CA SER A 147 -1.35 -13.79 -11.08
C SER A 147 -0.39 -12.66 -10.73
N ALA A 148 -0.85 -11.44 -10.62
CA ALA A 148 0.01 -10.31 -10.29
C ALA A 148 0.55 -10.38 -8.86
N HIS A 149 -0.28 -10.79 -7.86
CA HIS A 149 0.20 -10.95 -6.48
C HIS A 149 1.34 -11.96 -6.39
N LYS A 150 1.21 -13.14 -7.00
CA LYS A 150 2.26 -14.17 -6.94
C LYS A 150 3.55 -13.68 -7.56
N VAL A 151 3.50 -13.09 -8.77
CA VAL A 151 4.69 -12.55 -9.43
C VAL A 151 5.43 -11.54 -8.54
N LEU A 152 4.70 -10.61 -7.94
CA LEU A 152 5.28 -9.58 -7.08
C LEU A 152 5.82 -10.17 -5.77
N LEU A 153 5.02 -10.96 -5.07
CA LEU A 153 5.36 -11.49 -3.75
C LEU A 153 6.44 -12.59 -3.80
N GLU A 154 6.45 -13.44 -4.83
CA GLU A 154 7.54 -14.41 -5.07
C GLU A 154 8.88 -13.70 -5.35
N SER A 155 8.82 -12.50 -5.91
CA SER A 155 9.99 -11.65 -6.13
C SER A 155 10.26 -10.68 -4.97
N GLU A 156 9.58 -10.86 -3.84
CA GLU A 156 9.69 -10.03 -2.63
C GLU A 156 9.44 -8.53 -2.87
N VAL A 157 8.66 -8.18 -3.87
CA VAL A 157 8.18 -6.82 -4.09
C VAL A 157 7.04 -6.56 -3.11
N VAL A 158 7.16 -5.49 -2.31
CA VAL A 158 6.12 -5.07 -1.37
C VAL A 158 4.92 -4.54 -2.15
N ILE A 159 3.73 -4.99 -1.81
CA ILE A 159 2.48 -4.47 -2.35
C ILE A 159 1.85 -3.53 -1.33
N LEU A 160 1.46 -2.33 -1.77
CA LEU A 160 0.82 -1.30 -0.95
C LEU A 160 -0.53 -0.93 -1.57
N GLU A 161 -1.61 -1.28 -0.92
CA GLU A 161 -2.98 -1.19 -1.45
C GLU A 161 -3.83 -0.17 -0.72
N GLY A 162 -4.95 0.21 -1.32
CA GLY A 162 -5.91 1.13 -0.71
C GLY A 162 -5.37 2.55 -0.50
N LEU A 163 -4.52 3.04 -1.39
CA LEU A 163 -3.99 4.40 -1.33
C LEU A 163 -5.07 5.45 -1.62
N LYS A 164 -4.82 6.68 -1.18
CA LYS A 164 -5.63 7.87 -1.47
C LYS A 164 -4.75 8.92 -2.15
N LEU A 165 -4.75 8.92 -3.47
CA LEU A 165 -3.89 9.78 -4.28
C LEU A 165 -4.63 10.96 -4.94
N ASP A 166 -5.92 11.19 -4.62
CA ASP A 166 -6.75 12.24 -5.25
C ASP A 166 -6.08 13.62 -5.30
N ALA A 167 -5.42 14.00 -4.19
CA ALA A 167 -4.77 15.30 -4.06
C ALA A 167 -3.27 15.29 -4.44
N VAL A 168 -2.77 14.17 -4.98
CA VAL A 168 -1.36 13.99 -5.34
C VAL A 168 -1.20 14.15 -6.85
N GLY A 169 -0.28 14.99 -7.29
CA GLY A 169 0.13 15.09 -8.69
C GLY A 169 1.14 14.00 -9.06
N GLU A 170 1.31 13.76 -10.37
CA GLU A 170 2.42 12.94 -10.85
C GLU A 170 3.77 13.55 -10.47
N GLY A 171 4.75 12.72 -10.20
CA GLY A 171 6.11 13.16 -9.89
C GLY A 171 6.82 12.32 -8.83
N GLU A 172 8.01 12.77 -8.46
CA GLU A 172 8.82 12.13 -7.44
C GLU A 172 8.52 12.69 -6.05
N TYR A 173 8.43 11.78 -5.09
CA TYR A 173 8.22 12.05 -3.67
C TYR A 173 9.11 11.14 -2.83
N THR A 174 9.22 11.41 -1.54
CA THR A 174 9.72 10.42 -0.60
C THR A 174 8.51 9.72 0.05
N LEU A 175 8.38 8.40 -0.16
CA LEU A 175 7.37 7.55 0.47
C LEU A 175 7.83 7.14 1.87
N CYS A 176 6.88 7.11 2.81
CA CYS A 176 7.00 6.42 4.09
C CYS A 176 5.70 5.64 4.34
N ALA A 177 5.78 4.28 4.37
CA ALA A 177 4.64 3.39 4.52
C ALA A 177 5.05 2.14 5.32
N PHE A 178 5.38 2.33 6.61
CA PHE A 178 5.81 1.21 7.44
C PHE A 178 4.64 0.38 7.93
N PRO A 179 4.68 -0.97 7.79
CA PRO A 179 3.71 -1.86 8.42
C PRO A 179 3.88 -1.90 9.94
N LEU A 180 2.84 -2.30 10.64
CA LEU A 180 2.97 -2.67 12.04
C LEU A 180 3.78 -3.98 12.16
N LYS A 181 4.57 -4.09 13.20
CA LYS A 181 5.36 -5.31 13.46
C LYS A 181 4.48 -6.39 14.09
N MET A 182 3.74 -7.10 13.26
CA MET A 182 2.83 -8.18 13.67
C MET A 182 3.38 -9.51 13.17
N ARG A 183 3.75 -10.39 14.10
CA ARG A 183 4.44 -11.64 13.79
C ARG A 183 3.57 -12.58 12.96
N ASP A 184 4.17 -13.13 11.89
CA ASP A 184 3.63 -14.19 11.04
C ASP A 184 2.28 -13.86 10.40
N LEU A 185 1.94 -12.56 10.25
CA LEU A 185 0.72 -12.16 9.55
C LEU A 185 0.98 -11.90 8.06
N ASP A 186 -0.06 -12.14 7.27
CA ASP A 186 -0.10 -12.04 5.82
C ASP A 186 -0.12 -10.59 5.31
N GLY A 187 -0.42 -9.62 6.17
CA GLY A 187 -0.44 -8.20 5.84
C GLY A 187 -0.49 -7.30 7.08
N SER A 188 -0.51 -6.01 6.86
CA SER A 188 -0.62 -5.02 7.93
C SER A 188 -1.19 -3.70 7.46
N PRO A 189 -2.12 -3.10 8.22
CA PRO A 189 -2.46 -1.70 7.99
C PRO A 189 -1.23 -0.82 8.18
N CYS A 190 -1.17 0.28 7.44
CA CYS A 190 -0.09 1.25 7.57
C CYS A 190 -0.62 2.69 7.43
N ARG A 191 0.12 3.66 7.99
CA ARG A 191 -0.06 5.07 7.67
C ARG A 191 0.91 5.41 6.55
N ALA A 192 0.41 5.48 5.31
CA ALA A 192 1.21 5.84 4.15
C ALA A 192 1.20 7.36 3.96
N VAL A 193 2.38 7.96 3.81
CA VAL A 193 2.55 9.39 3.54
C VAL A 193 3.58 9.63 2.46
N LEU A 194 3.40 10.71 1.71
CA LEU A 194 4.38 11.26 0.80
C LEU A 194 4.98 12.54 1.41
N ILE A 195 6.28 12.68 1.28
CA ILE A 195 7.03 13.86 1.69
C ILE A 195 7.51 14.57 0.44
N GLN A 196 7.20 15.86 0.35
CA GLN A 196 7.64 16.76 -0.71
C GLN A 196 8.61 17.78 -0.10
N GLU A 197 9.82 17.85 -0.65
CA GLU A 197 10.85 18.84 -0.30
C GLU A 197 10.74 20.10 -1.14
#